data_fad4c106a37abc74b0e052513e7d59b8
#
_entry.id   fad4c106a37abc74b0e052513e7d59b8
#
_cell.length_a   1.000
_cell.length_b   1.000
_cell.length_c   1.000
_cell.angle_alpha   90.00
_cell.angle_beta   90.00
_cell.angle_gamma   90.00
#
_symmetry.space_group_name_H-M   'P 1'
#
loop_
_entity.id
_entity.type
_entity.pdbx_description
1 polymer ?
#
loop_
_entity_poly.entity_id
_entity_poly.type
_entity_poly.pdbx_seq_one_letter_code
_entity_poly.pdbx_strand_id
1 'polypeptide(L)'
;EYHSISDLVKLSINNKQELWQVVLTGQAHDKLMSERDVFAQMKKMYQAMKSADEQYDQQLRSPSKMAGGDGYKMRIYNESGRNICGDFIGVVMEKALKMGESNACMKRIVAAPTAGSCGVIPAVLLSYEKCFGVTEDECVKALLIAAGIGAVIAENASIAGAAGGCQAEIG
;
A
#
# COMPACT_ATOMS: atom_id res chain seq x y z
N GLU A 1 6.90 -22.10 5.58
CA GLU A 1 6.37 -21.03 6.46
C GLU A 1 7.51 -20.11 6.89
N TYR A 2 7.23 -18.84 7.14
CA TYR A 2 8.17 -17.84 7.65
C TYR A 2 7.46 -17.01 8.73
N HIS A 3 8.16 -16.78 9.85
CA HIS A 3 7.64 -16.05 11.02
C HIS A 3 8.43 -14.76 11.27
N SER A 4 9.47 -14.53 10.47
CA SER A 4 10.31 -13.33 10.53
C SER A 4 10.77 -12.92 9.14
N ILE A 5 11.20 -11.65 9.01
CA ILE A 5 11.85 -11.16 7.78
C ILE A 5 13.13 -11.96 7.47
N SER A 6 13.87 -12.35 8.52
CA SER A 6 15.08 -13.19 8.36
C SER A 6 14.75 -14.54 7.73
N ASP A 7 13.64 -15.16 8.10
CA ASP A 7 13.23 -16.45 7.53
C ASP A 7 12.80 -16.30 6.08
N LEU A 8 12.08 -15.23 5.74
CA LEU A 8 11.69 -14.90 4.38
C LEU A 8 12.93 -14.74 3.47
N VAL A 9 13.96 -14.03 3.95
CA VAL A 9 15.21 -13.85 3.23
C VAL A 9 15.97 -15.18 3.09
N LYS A 10 16.04 -16.00 4.15
CA LYS A 10 16.68 -17.35 4.08
C LYS A 10 15.97 -18.23 3.06
N LEU A 11 14.64 -18.25 3.02
CA LEU A 11 13.88 -19.00 2.04
C LEU A 11 14.17 -18.55 0.61
N SER A 12 14.25 -17.24 0.37
CA SER A 12 14.63 -16.68 -0.92
C SER A 12 16.00 -17.18 -1.38
N ILE A 13 17.00 -17.12 -0.51
CA ILE A 13 18.37 -17.56 -0.81
C ILE A 13 18.42 -19.08 -1.05
N ASN A 14 17.82 -19.88 -0.16
CA ASN A 14 17.88 -21.33 -0.23
C ASN A 14 17.17 -21.88 -1.47
N ASN A 15 16.05 -21.29 -1.83
CA ASN A 15 15.25 -21.70 -2.99
C ASN A 15 15.72 -21.05 -4.30
N LYS A 16 16.66 -20.10 -4.24
CA LYS A 16 17.09 -19.28 -5.39
C LYS A 16 15.91 -18.59 -6.08
N GLN A 17 14.99 -18.06 -5.26
CA GLN A 17 13.80 -17.35 -5.67
C GLN A 17 13.89 -15.87 -5.23
N GLU A 18 13.26 -14.98 -5.96
CA GLU A 18 13.05 -13.61 -5.48
C GLU A 18 12.05 -13.57 -4.32
N LEU A 19 12.14 -12.56 -3.45
CA LEU A 19 11.27 -12.45 -2.26
C LEU A 19 9.77 -12.52 -2.61
N TRP A 20 9.36 -11.84 -3.68
CA TRP A 20 7.96 -11.87 -4.12
C TRP A 20 7.49 -13.26 -4.53
N GLN A 21 8.38 -14.10 -5.10
CA GLN A 21 8.06 -15.47 -5.48
C GLN A 21 7.86 -16.35 -4.23
N VAL A 22 8.70 -16.19 -3.22
CA VAL A 22 8.53 -16.90 -1.94
C VAL A 22 7.17 -16.59 -1.31
N VAL A 23 6.79 -15.31 -1.29
CA VAL A 23 5.49 -14.89 -0.77
C VAL A 23 4.35 -15.43 -1.63
N LEU A 24 4.47 -15.36 -2.95
CA LEU A 24 3.48 -15.86 -3.89
C LEU A 24 3.23 -17.36 -3.71
N THR A 25 4.31 -18.17 -3.67
CA THR A 25 4.23 -19.63 -3.48
C THR A 25 3.61 -19.97 -2.13
N GLY A 26 4.02 -19.27 -1.05
CA GLY A 26 3.43 -19.45 0.27
C GLY A 26 1.93 -19.16 0.29
N GLN A 27 1.52 -18.04 -0.26
CA GLN A 27 0.10 -17.66 -0.36
C GLN A 27 -0.72 -18.62 -1.24
N ALA A 28 -0.13 -19.14 -2.31
CA ALA A 28 -0.78 -20.11 -3.18
C ALA A 28 -1.03 -21.43 -2.43
N HIS A 29 -0.06 -21.88 -1.65
CA HIS A 29 -0.18 -23.07 -0.81
C HIS A 29 -1.26 -22.88 0.27
N ASP A 30 -1.20 -21.79 1.04
CA ASP A 30 -2.11 -21.52 2.16
C ASP A 30 -3.57 -21.38 1.71
N LYS A 31 -3.79 -20.79 0.53
CA LYS A 31 -5.13 -20.59 -0.04
C LYS A 31 -5.61 -21.74 -0.92
N LEU A 32 -4.80 -22.76 -1.14
CA LEU A 32 -5.09 -23.85 -2.08
C LEU A 32 -5.44 -23.33 -3.49
N MET A 33 -4.68 -22.34 -3.95
CA MET A 33 -4.87 -21.68 -5.25
C MET A 33 -3.63 -21.82 -6.13
N SER A 34 -3.77 -21.57 -7.43
CA SER A 34 -2.60 -21.45 -8.30
C SER A 34 -1.85 -20.14 -8.05
N GLU A 35 -0.54 -20.12 -8.25
CA GLU A 35 0.26 -18.88 -8.19
C GLU A 35 -0.26 -17.82 -9.16
N ARG A 36 -0.73 -18.23 -10.33
CA ARG A 36 -1.37 -17.35 -11.32
C ARG A 36 -2.59 -16.64 -10.74
N ASP A 37 -3.45 -17.37 -10.02
CA ASP A 37 -4.67 -16.79 -9.46
C ASP A 37 -4.37 -15.87 -8.27
N VAL A 38 -3.38 -16.22 -7.45
CA VAL A 38 -2.91 -15.34 -6.36
C VAL A 38 -2.32 -14.05 -6.92
N PHE A 39 -1.49 -14.14 -7.95
CA PHE A 39 -0.94 -12.96 -8.62
C PHE A 39 -2.05 -12.08 -9.22
N ALA A 40 -3.04 -12.70 -9.88
CA ALA A 40 -4.18 -11.99 -10.42
C ALA A 40 -5.05 -11.31 -9.35
N GLN A 41 -5.21 -11.93 -8.17
CA GLN A 41 -5.88 -11.29 -7.03
C GLN A 41 -5.10 -10.08 -6.53
N MET A 42 -3.78 -10.19 -6.39
CA MET A 42 -2.93 -9.07 -5.97
C MET A 42 -2.98 -7.92 -7.00
N LYS A 43 -2.98 -8.25 -8.28
CA LYS A 43 -3.14 -7.27 -9.35
C LYS A 43 -4.48 -6.52 -9.25
N LYS A 44 -5.58 -7.21 -8.96
CA LYS A 44 -6.89 -6.57 -8.70
C LYS A 44 -6.84 -5.64 -7.48
N MET A 45 -6.09 -5.99 -6.44
CA MET A 45 -5.89 -5.11 -5.28
C MET A 45 -5.13 -3.84 -5.67
N TYR A 46 -4.05 -3.97 -6.43
CA TYR A 46 -3.30 -2.83 -6.95
C TYR A 46 -4.17 -1.92 -7.82
N GLN A 47 -4.97 -2.49 -8.72
CA GLN A 47 -5.91 -1.74 -9.55
C GLN A 47 -6.99 -1.03 -8.73
N ALA A 48 -7.42 -1.63 -7.61
CA ALA A 48 -8.33 -0.96 -6.68
C ALA A 48 -7.68 0.23 -5.97
N MET A 49 -6.38 0.14 -5.60
CA MET A 49 -5.61 1.28 -5.08
C MET A 49 -5.51 2.42 -6.11
N LYS A 50 -5.20 2.08 -7.36
CA LYS A 50 -5.16 3.01 -8.50
C LYS A 50 -6.49 3.73 -8.69
N SER A 51 -7.57 2.96 -8.76
CA SER A 51 -8.94 3.49 -8.90
C SER A 51 -9.32 4.41 -7.73
N ALA A 52 -8.92 4.09 -6.50
CA ALA A 52 -9.19 4.93 -5.35
C ALA A 52 -8.46 6.30 -5.44
N ASP A 53 -7.22 6.31 -5.94
CA ASP A 53 -6.47 7.55 -6.17
C ASP A 53 -7.09 8.40 -7.29
N GLU A 54 -7.50 7.77 -8.39
CA GLU A 54 -8.11 8.44 -9.54
C GLU A 54 -9.50 9.02 -9.23
N GLN A 55 -10.26 8.34 -8.39
CA GLN A 55 -11.61 8.73 -7.99
C GLN A 55 -11.64 9.70 -6.79
N TYR A 56 -10.48 10.19 -6.37
CA TYR A 56 -10.43 11.18 -5.30
C TYR A 56 -11.25 12.43 -5.63
N ASP A 57 -12.11 12.82 -4.70
CA ASP A 57 -12.95 14.00 -4.82
C ASP A 57 -12.53 15.05 -3.77
N GLN A 58 -11.96 16.15 -4.25
CA GLN A 58 -11.48 17.27 -3.45
C GLN A 58 -12.58 18.02 -2.67
N GLN A 59 -13.83 17.85 -3.07
CA GLN A 59 -14.96 18.52 -2.43
C GLN A 59 -15.54 17.72 -1.27
N LEU A 60 -15.26 16.42 -1.22
CA LEU A 60 -15.73 15.57 -0.12
C LEU A 60 -15.17 16.02 1.22
N ARG A 61 -16.01 15.85 2.24
CA ARG A 61 -15.63 16.03 3.64
C ARG A 61 -16.09 14.83 4.44
N SER A 62 -15.29 14.46 5.43
CA SER A 62 -15.69 13.41 6.39
C SER A 62 -16.98 13.80 7.13
N PRO A 63 -17.70 12.82 7.72
CA PRO A 63 -18.90 13.12 8.52
C PRO A 63 -18.66 14.15 9.62
N SER A 64 -17.48 14.15 10.23
CA SER A 64 -17.05 15.15 11.23
C SER A 64 -16.67 16.49 10.63
N LYS A 65 -16.55 16.60 9.31
CA LYS A 65 -16.04 17.76 8.55
C LYS A 65 -14.58 18.14 8.85
N MET A 66 -13.84 17.29 9.57
CA MET A 66 -12.46 17.57 9.96
C MET A 66 -11.43 17.11 8.90
N ALA A 67 -11.79 16.18 8.03
CA ALA A 67 -10.90 15.68 6.97
C ALA A 67 -11.52 15.89 5.59
N GLY A 68 -10.68 16.18 4.60
CA GLY A 68 -11.02 16.35 3.19
C GLY A 68 -10.46 17.63 2.58
N GLY A 69 -9.97 17.51 1.33
CA GLY A 69 -9.47 18.63 0.53
C GLY A 69 -7.97 18.92 0.71
N ASP A 70 -7.28 18.29 1.64
CA ASP A 70 -5.84 18.54 1.87
C ASP A 70 -4.97 17.86 0.80
N GLY A 71 -5.39 16.71 0.27
CA GLY A 71 -4.76 16.10 -0.89
C GLY A 71 -4.75 17.02 -2.11
N TYR A 72 -5.84 17.76 -2.33
CA TYR A 72 -5.89 18.77 -3.39
C TYR A 72 -5.00 19.99 -3.09
N LYS A 73 -4.97 20.48 -1.87
CA LYS A 73 -4.07 21.57 -1.48
C LYS A 73 -2.60 21.18 -1.65
N MET A 74 -2.26 19.92 -1.30
CA MET A 74 -0.90 19.40 -1.49
C MET A 74 -0.54 19.34 -2.97
N ARG A 75 -1.47 18.94 -3.84
CA ARG A 75 -1.28 18.98 -5.28
C ARG A 75 -0.97 20.39 -5.79
N ILE A 76 -1.77 21.38 -5.42
CA ILE A 76 -1.53 22.79 -5.80
C ILE A 76 -0.18 23.28 -5.29
N TYR A 77 0.21 22.89 -4.07
CA TYR A 77 1.52 23.22 -3.53
C TYR A 77 2.67 22.58 -4.33
N ASN A 78 2.54 21.31 -4.73
CA ASN A 78 3.51 20.63 -5.60
C ASN A 78 3.62 21.36 -6.96
N GLU A 79 2.50 21.66 -7.61
CA GLU A 79 2.44 22.36 -8.89
C GLU A 79 3.05 23.78 -8.83
N SER A 80 3.12 24.39 -7.66
CA SER A 80 3.76 25.71 -7.47
C SER A 80 5.29 25.69 -7.55
N GLY A 81 5.90 24.52 -7.57
CA GLY A 81 7.38 24.34 -7.58
C GLY A 81 8.06 24.75 -6.27
N ARG A 82 7.33 25.04 -5.20
CA ARG A 82 7.89 25.49 -3.91
C ARG A 82 8.11 24.35 -2.92
N ASN A 83 7.79 23.10 -3.30
CA ASN A 83 7.97 21.96 -2.42
C ASN A 83 9.46 21.66 -2.24
N ILE A 84 9.95 21.82 -1.03
CA ILE A 84 11.36 21.59 -0.67
C ILE A 84 11.72 20.09 -0.59
N CYS A 85 10.73 19.19 -0.55
CA CYS A 85 10.95 17.73 -0.49
C CYS A 85 11.24 17.11 -1.88
N GLY A 86 11.14 17.91 -2.95
CA GLY A 86 11.29 17.44 -4.32
C GLY A 86 10.04 16.74 -4.87
N ASP A 87 10.05 16.48 -6.18
CA ASP A 87 8.86 16.06 -6.91
C ASP A 87 8.32 14.69 -6.46
N PHE A 88 9.20 13.70 -6.30
CA PHE A 88 8.78 12.35 -5.91
C PHE A 88 8.08 12.34 -4.55
N ILE A 89 8.72 12.89 -3.52
CA ILE A 89 8.14 12.93 -2.17
C ILE A 89 6.88 13.78 -2.14
N GLY A 90 6.85 14.88 -2.90
CA GLY A 90 5.65 15.71 -3.05
C GLY A 90 4.44 14.92 -3.56
N VAL A 91 4.64 14.09 -4.59
CA VAL A 91 3.60 13.22 -5.15
C VAL A 91 3.20 12.13 -4.15
N VAL A 92 4.15 11.54 -3.42
CA VAL A 92 3.86 10.55 -2.37
C VAL A 92 2.97 11.17 -1.27
N MET A 93 3.30 12.38 -0.80
CA MET A 93 2.50 13.09 0.22
C MET A 93 1.09 13.39 -0.28
N GLU A 94 0.95 13.87 -1.52
CA GLU A 94 -0.34 14.11 -2.15
C GLU A 94 -1.21 12.84 -2.16
N LYS A 95 -0.66 11.73 -2.65
CA LYS A 95 -1.39 10.47 -2.74
C LYS A 95 -1.74 9.88 -1.38
N ALA A 96 -0.85 10.00 -0.40
CA ALA A 96 -1.12 9.57 0.97
C ALA A 96 -2.29 10.33 1.60
N LEU A 97 -2.31 11.67 1.43
CA LEU A 97 -3.42 12.51 1.89
C LEU A 97 -4.73 12.14 1.18
N LYS A 98 -4.73 12.01 -0.14
CA LYS A 98 -5.91 11.61 -0.92
C LYS A 98 -6.50 10.30 -0.43
N MET A 99 -5.64 9.31 -0.14
CA MET A 99 -6.08 7.99 0.31
C MET A 99 -6.64 8.04 1.74
N GLY A 100 -5.96 8.74 2.65
CA GLY A 100 -6.43 8.95 4.02
C GLY A 100 -7.77 9.70 4.08
N GLU A 101 -7.93 10.73 3.26
CA GLU A 101 -9.19 11.48 3.15
C GLU A 101 -10.31 10.63 2.53
N SER A 102 -10.01 9.83 1.52
CA SER A 102 -10.97 8.89 0.93
C SER A 102 -11.47 7.90 1.99
N ASN A 103 -10.58 7.36 2.83
CA ASN A 103 -10.94 6.53 3.96
C ASN A 103 -11.84 7.28 4.97
N ALA A 104 -11.43 8.48 5.39
CA ALA A 104 -12.20 9.30 6.33
C ALA A 104 -13.58 9.71 5.78
N CYS A 105 -13.71 9.83 4.46
CA CYS A 105 -14.95 10.13 3.75
C CYS A 105 -15.75 8.87 3.36
N MET A 106 -15.45 7.71 3.94
CA MET A 106 -16.16 6.44 3.72
C MET A 106 -16.14 5.96 2.26
N LYS A 107 -15.09 6.30 1.50
CA LYS A 107 -14.87 5.80 0.15
C LYS A 107 -14.14 4.46 0.19
N ARG A 108 -14.20 3.74 -0.94
CA ARG A 108 -13.49 2.48 -1.09
C ARG A 108 -11.98 2.72 -1.07
N ILE A 109 -11.30 2.00 -0.20
CA ILE A 109 -9.84 1.91 -0.12
C ILE A 109 -9.42 0.43 0.00
N VAL A 110 -8.13 0.16 -0.11
CA VAL A 110 -7.57 -1.16 0.21
C VAL A 110 -6.84 -1.05 1.54
N ALA A 111 -7.26 -1.84 2.53
CA ALA A 111 -6.53 -1.95 3.80
C ALA A 111 -5.18 -2.63 3.57
N ALA A 112 -4.08 -2.05 4.10
CA ALA A 112 -2.74 -2.55 3.87
C ALA A 112 -1.79 -2.25 5.05
N PRO A 113 -1.75 -3.11 6.09
CA PRO A 113 -2.69 -4.20 6.41
C PRO A 113 -3.97 -3.72 7.11
N THR A 114 -4.05 -2.50 7.63
CA THR A 114 -5.24 -1.92 8.24
C THR A 114 -5.84 -0.79 7.41
N ALA A 115 -7.09 -0.40 7.70
CA ALA A 115 -7.71 0.76 7.07
C ALA A 115 -7.00 2.07 7.41
N GLY A 116 -6.43 2.19 8.62
CA GLY A 116 -5.70 3.39 9.03
C GLY A 116 -4.38 3.60 8.28
N SER A 117 -3.72 2.53 7.87
CA SER A 117 -2.48 2.55 7.09
C SER A 117 -2.70 2.47 5.56
N CYS A 118 -3.95 2.55 5.09
CA CYS A 118 -4.32 2.40 3.68
C CYS A 118 -3.64 3.38 2.72
N GLY A 119 -3.13 4.49 3.23
CA GLY A 119 -2.46 5.52 2.43
C GLY A 119 -0.99 5.22 2.12
N VAL A 120 -0.30 4.41 2.91
CA VAL A 120 1.16 4.24 2.83
C VAL A 120 1.57 3.51 1.54
N ILE A 121 1.13 2.28 1.37
CA ILE A 121 1.52 1.45 0.23
C ILE A 121 1.08 2.04 -1.12
N PRO A 122 -0.19 2.47 -1.30
CA PRO A 122 -0.60 3.08 -2.56
C PRO A 122 0.15 4.37 -2.87
N ALA A 123 0.42 5.23 -1.87
CA ALA A 123 1.15 6.47 -2.10
C ALA A 123 2.55 6.22 -2.66
N VAL A 124 3.28 5.25 -2.11
CA VAL A 124 4.61 4.92 -2.58
C VAL A 124 4.57 4.25 -3.95
N LEU A 125 3.79 3.17 -4.12
CA LEU A 125 3.78 2.39 -5.35
C LEU A 125 3.24 3.17 -6.55
N LEU A 126 2.13 3.90 -6.39
CA LEU A 126 1.55 4.70 -7.48
C LEU A 126 2.44 5.88 -7.87
N SER A 127 3.16 6.46 -6.89
CA SER A 127 4.14 7.51 -7.18
C SER A 127 5.36 6.95 -7.90
N TYR A 128 5.82 5.77 -7.50
CA TYR A 128 6.94 5.10 -8.13
C TYR A 128 6.62 4.72 -9.59
N GLU A 129 5.46 4.13 -9.84
CA GLU A 129 4.96 3.85 -11.19
C GLU A 129 4.94 5.12 -12.05
N LYS A 130 4.36 6.20 -11.51
CA LYS A 130 4.23 7.48 -12.23
C LYS A 130 5.58 8.14 -12.52
N CYS A 131 6.49 8.17 -11.55
CA CYS A 131 7.72 8.94 -11.66
C CYS A 131 8.86 8.19 -12.36
N PHE A 132 8.86 6.86 -12.28
CA PHE A 132 9.96 6.04 -12.82
C PHE A 132 9.53 5.14 -13.99
N GLY A 133 8.24 5.13 -14.34
CA GLY A 133 7.74 4.42 -15.51
C GLY A 133 7.86 2.89 -15.41
N VAL A 134 7.84 2.35 -14.19
CA VAL A 134 7.82 0.90 -13.95
C VAL A 134 6.48 0.31 -14.37
N THR A 135 6.48 -0.97 -14.68
CA THR A 135 5.26 -1.67 -15.11
C THR A 135 4.34 -1.97 -13.91
N GLU A 136 3.05 -2.14 -14.21
CA GLU A 136 2.06 -2.56 -13.21
C GLU A 136 2.47 -3.89 -12.55
N ASP A 137 3.01 -4.85 -13.32
CA ASP A 137 3.44 -6.15 -12.78
C ASP A 137 4.63 -6.02 -11.82
N GLU A 138 5.54 -5.08 -12.05
CA GLU A 138 6.62 -4.77 -11.09
C GLU A 138 6.06 -4.19 -9.79
N CYS A 139 5.07 -3.32 -9.87
CA CYS A 139 4.36 -2.82 -8.69
C CYS A 139 3.61 -3.94 -7.95
N VAL A 140 3.01 -4.88 -8.66
CA VAL A 140 2.35 -6.05 -8.05
C VAL A 140 3.35 -6.97 -7.35
N LYS A 141 4.54 -7.18 -7.91
CA LYS A 141 5.63 -7.92 -7.24
C LYS A 141 6.07 -7.22 -5.94
N ALA A 142 6.23 -5.90 -5.97
CA ALA A 142 6.54 -5.13 -4.77
C ALA A 142 5.40 -5.20 -3.73
N LEU A 143 4.14 -5.19 -4.17
CA LEU A 143 2.98 -5.35 -3.30
C LEU A 143 2.92 -6.74 -2.66
N LEU A 144 3.34 -7.80 -3.35
CA LEU A 144 3.49 -9.15 -2.77
C LEU A 144 4.54 -9.16 -1.66
N ILE A 145 5.69 -8.50 -1.85
CA ILE A 145 6.71 -8.37 -0.79
C ILE A 145 6.14 -7.62 0.41
N ALA A 146 5.45 -6.50 0.17
CA ALA A 146 4.79 -5.74 1.24
C ALA A 146 3.76 -6.58 2.00
N ALA A 147 2.99 -7.43 1.30
CA ALA A 147 2.06 -8.36 1.93
C ALA A 147 2.78 -9.41 2.81
N GLY A 148 3.91 -9.93 2.36
CA GLY A 148 4.75 -10.84 3.15
C GLY A 148 5.29 -10.18 4.43
N ILE A 149 5.76 -8.94 4.33
CA ILE A 149 6.19 -8.15 5.49
C ILE A 149 5.01 -7.88 6.42
N GLY A 150 3.86 -7.49 5.87
CA GLY A 150 2.64 -7.26 6.64
C GLY A 150 2.15 -8.51 7.38
N ALA A 151 2.32 -9.70 6.80
CA ALA A 151 2.02 -10.97 7.48
C ALA A 151 2.92 -11.19 8.69
N VAL A 152 4.22 -10.92 8.59
CA VAL A 152 5.16 -11.00 9.71
C VAL A 152 4.80 -9.98 10.81
N ILE A 153 4.41 -8.76 10.44
CA ILE A 153 3.94 -7.75 11.40
C ILE A 153 2.68 -8.24 12.12
N ALA A 154 1.71 -8.77 11.37
CA ALA A 154 0.44 -9.25 11.93
C ALA A 154 0.62 -10.43 12.90
N GLU A 155 1.64 -11.26 12.70
CA GLU A 155 1.96 -12.37 13.60
C GLU A 155 2.63 -11.91 14.90
N ASN A 156 3.47 -10.87 14.82
CA ASN A 156 4.29 -10.41 15.95
C ASN A 156 3.71 -9.18 16.68
N ALA A 157 2.68 -8.54 16.13
CA ALA A 157 2.05 -7.35 16.70
C ALA A 157 0.53 -7.43 16.57
N SER A 158 -0.18 -6.69 17.43
CA SER A 158 -1.64 -6.57 17.29
C SER A 158 -1.99 -5.56 16.20
N ILE A 159 -2.66 -6.01 15.13
CA ILE A 159 -3.23 -5.15 14.11
C ILE A 159 -4.68 -4.73 14.40
N ALA A 160 -5.22 -5.11 15.58
CA ALA A 160 -6.52 -4.66 16.02
C ALA A 160 -6.48 -3.18 16.41
N GLY A 161 -7.33 -2.35 15.81
CA GLY A 161 -7.33 -0.90 15.98
C GLY A 161 -7.37 -0.44 17.45
N ALA A 162 -8.11 -1.16 18.30
CA ALA A 162 -8.22 -0.86 19.73
C ALA A 162 -6.97 -1.20 20.56
N ALA A 163 -6.08 -2.08 20.07
CA ALA A 163 -4.93 -2.58 20.83
C ALA A 163 -3.57 -2.01 20.36
N GLY A 164 -3.53 -1.33 19.24
CA GLY A 164 -2.28 -0.81 18.67
C GLY A 164 -2.41 -0.50 17.19
N GLY A 165 -3.23 -1.30 16.50
CA GLY A 165 -3.66 -1.05 15.13
C GLY A 165 -2.61 -0.46 14.21
N CYS A 166 -2.94 0.67 13.61
CA CYS A 166 -2.11 1.35 12.63
C CYS A 166 -0.72 1.75 13.13
N GLN A 167 -0.53 1.93 14.44
CA GLN A 167 0.79 2.32 14.98
C GLN A 167 1.80 1.17 14.86
N ALA A 168 1.36 -0.08 14.94
CA ALA A 168 2.23 -1.23 14.77
C ALA A 168 2.82 -1.35 13.35
N GLU A 169 2.16 -0.76 12.35
CA GLU A 169 2.55 -0.83 10.94
C GLU A 169 3.29 0.42 10.45
N ILE A 170 3.01 1.56 11.05
CA ILE A 170 3.58 2.86 10.64
C ILE A 170 4.80 3.22 11.50
N GLY A 171 4.77 2.85 12.77
CA GLY A 171 5.87 3.04 13.72
C GLY A 171 6.95 2.01 13.61
#